data_85304dcee9060166d7b19f6e622e4c00
#
_entry.id   85304dcee9060166d7b19f6e622e4c00
#
_cell.length_a   1.000
_cell.length_b   1.000
_cell.length_c   1.000
_cell.angle_alpha   90.00
_cell.angle_beta   90.00
_cell.angle_gamma   90.00
#
_symmetry.space_group_name_H-M   'P 1'
#
loop_
_entity.id
_entity.type
_entity.pdbx_description
1 polymer ?
#
loop_
_entity_poly.entity_id
_entity_poly.type
_entity_poly.pdbx_seq_one_letter_code
_entity_poly.pdbx_strand_id
1 'polypeptide(L)'
;MNLYTYICFLSAISILIGFVTRKLNDKIQYTIAITATSIVVSVLFLIFGHLSWFKLDVIATRMMEQLDFKSFLLNGILGFLLFAGALGIKLPVLKNQKWEITTFALFSTLASTFIIGFLLYAISTIIGLQIELIHCILFGALISPTDPIAVLAIIKNLKAPKRLSMQVEGESLFNDGVGLVIFTTIFAVAFGGHTPTIGAIAELFLQEAIGGILFGFAIGFIAHLLISATDDGSLEILLTLTIPTAGFMLANLLHVSGALAMVVSGILIGNWTRHTGFSKQSRLYLDHFWEMIDHFLNSLLFLLIGLALLLVDFTAQGIFLLLLAIPICLAGRYLSVWIPFQVMQRFRSYNPYTLRILTWGGLRGGLSLAMALSIPKGVLFMQHIGMDVRDLLLVMTYAVVTFSILVQGSTIEKMIKKAKESIMHKRGYIDLNPQKQPHQKL
;
A
#
# COMPACT_ATOMS: atom_id res chain seq x y z
N MET A 1 26.39 -11.38 -9.54
CA MET A 1 25.39 -12.39 -9.11
C MET A 1 24.18 -12.25 -10.02
N ASN A 2 23.48 -13.33 -10.37
CA ASN A 2 22.27 -13.26 -11.19
C ASN A 2 21.09 -12.83 -10.34
N LEU A 3 20.07 -12.19 -10.93
CA LEU A 3 18.82 -11.80 -10.26
C LEU A 3 18.21 -12.93 -9.43
N TYR A 4 18.23 -14.15 -9.96
CA TYR A 4 17.78 -15.37 -9.26
C TYR A 4 18.50 -15.57 -7.92
N THR A 5 19.83 -15.45 -7.90
CA THR A 5 20.63 -15.62 -6.67
C THR A 5 20.29 -14.57 -5.62
N TYR A 6 20.02 -13.33 -6.04
CA TYR A 6 19.56 -12.25 -5.14
C TYR A 6 18.20 -12.56 -4.51
N ILE A 7 17.23 -12.96 -5.33
CA ILE A 7 15.90 -13.30 -4.84
C ILE A 7 15.98 -14.45 -3.84
N CYS A 8 16.75 -15.50 -4.13
CA CYS A 8 16.94 -16.62 -3.21
C CYS A 8 17.58 -16.17 -1.88
N PHE A 9 18.62 -15.33 -1.94
CA PHE A 9 19.32 -14.85 -0.75
C PHE A 9 18.42 -13.96 0.11
N LEU A 10 17.73 -12.98 -0.50
CA LEU A 10 16.80 -12.10 0.19
C LEU A 10 15.61 -12.88 0.78
N SER A 11 15.11 -13.90 0.06
CA SER A 11 14.05 -14.78 0.56
C SER A 11 14.49 -15.53 1.80
N ALA A 12 15.69 -16.13 1.77
CA ALA A 12 16.23 -16.83 2.92
C ALA A 12 16.44 -15.89 4.12
N ILE A 13 16.98 -14.70 3.90
CA ILE A 13 17.20 -13.68 4.95
C ILE A 13 15.85 -13.24 5.54
N SER A 14 14.85 -12.93 4.72
CA SER A 14 13.55 -12.47 5.20
C SER A 14 12.86 -13.52 6.09
N ILE A 15 12.94 -14.80 5.70
CA ILE A 15 12.39 -15.91 6.47
C ILE A 15 13.15 -16.08 7.80
N LEU A 16 14.50 -16.02 7.76
CA LEU A 16 15.33 -16.14 8.96
C LEU A 16 15.10 -14.99 9.95
N ILE A 17 15.04 -13.74 9.48
CA ILE A 17 14.69 -12.59 10.32
C ILE A 17 13.32 -12.80 10.95
N GLY A 18 12.34 -13.23 10.17
CA GLY A 18 11.01 -13.52 10.67
C GLY A 18 10.98 -14.61 11.73
N PHE A 19 11.72 -15.68 11.53
CA PHE A 19 11.86 -16.77 12.52
C PHE A 19 12.49 -16.26 13.83
N VAL A 20 13.61 -15.54 13.74
CA VAL A 20 14.31 -14.97 14.91
C VAL A 20 13.43 -13.98 15.67
N THR A 21 12.75 -13.09 14.95
CA THR A 21 11.84 -12.11 15.55
C THR A 21 10.71 -12.77 16.32
N ARG A 22 10.07 -13.76 15.72
CA ARG A 22 8.98 -14.50 16.37
C ARG A 22 9.45 -15.26 17.62
N LYS A 23 10.67 -15.80 17.60
CA LYS A 23 11.25 -16.49 18.76
C LYS A 23 11.66 -15.55 19.89
N LEU A 24 12.14 -14.34 19.56
CA LEU A 24 12.64 -13.39 20.53
C LEU A 24 11.52 -12.57 21.19
N ASN A 25 10.52 -12.17 20.43
CA ASN A 25 9.46 -11.29 20.97
C ASN A 25 8.16 -11.36 20.17
N ASP A 26 7.20 -12.14 20.64
CA ASP A 26 5.85 -12.23 20.05
C ASP A 26 5.04 -10.92 20.16
N LYS A 27 5.53 -9.90 20.87
CA LYS A 27 4.83 -8.62 21.06
C LYS A 27 5.06 -7.63 19.93
N ILE A 28 6.16 -7.79 19.16
CA ILE A 28 6.46 -6.90 18.03
C ILE A 28 5.85 -7.52 16.78
N GLN A 29 5.11 -6.70 16.06
CA GLN A 29 4.54 -7.14 14.81
C GLN A 29 5.64 -7.49 13.80
N TYR A 30 5.46 -8.61 13.09
CA TYR A 30 6.41 -9.21 12.17
C TYR A 30 6.95 -8.23 11.10
N THR A 31 6.07 -7.46 10.47
CA THR A 31 6.43 -6.49 9.42
C THR A 31 7.29 -5.34 9.95
N ILE A 32 6.94 -4.81 11.13
CA ILE A 32 7.71 -3.75 11.80
C ILE A 32 9.10 -4.27 12.16
N ALA A 33 9.19 -5.49 12.67
CA ALA A 33 10.45 -6.09 13.08
C ALA A 33 11.39 -6.35 11.90
N ILE A 34 10.88 -6.87 10.78
CA ILE A 34 11.68 -7.06 9.56
C ILE A 34 12.21 -5.71 9.05
N THR A 35 11.35 -4.71 8.92
CA THR A 35 11.75 -3.38 8.46
C THR A 35 12.80 -2.76 9.38
N ALA A 36 12.58 -2.80 10.70
CA ALA A 36 13.54 -2.26 11.67
C ALA A 36 14.90 -2.97 11.58
N THR A 37 14.90 -4.30 11.50
CA THR A 37 16.13 -5.09 11.38
C THR A 37 16.86 -4.78 10.08
N SER A 38 16.14 -4.69 8.95
CA SER A 38 16.77 -4.37 7.66
C SER A 38 17.31 -2.95 7.59
N ILE A 39 16.65 -1.97 8.23
CA ILE A 39 17.19 -0.62 8.38
C ILE A 39 18.47 -0.63 9.21
N VAL A 40 18.50 -1.34 10.33
CA VAL A 40 19.72 -1.47 11.16
C VAL A 40 20.87 -2.09 10.36
N VAL A 41 20.59 -3.15 9.59
CA VAL A 41 21.58 -3.78 8.71
C VAL A 41 22.08 -2.79 7.65
N SER A 42 21.20 -2.01 7.03
CA SER A 42 21.58 -0.99 6.05
C SER A 42 22.45 0.10 6.66
N VAL A 43 22.08 0.60 7.85
CA VAL A 43 22.91 1.58 8.59
C VAL A 43 24.30 1.01 8.92
N LEU A 44 24.36 -0.25 9.35
CA LEU A 44 25.64 -0.91 9.60
C LEU A 44 26.48 -1.00 8.34
N PHE A 45 25.91 -1.33 7.19
CA PHE A 45 26.62 -1.36 5.91
C PHE A 45 27.17 0.02 5.54
N LEU A 46 26.41 1.10 5.74
CA LEU A 46 26.86 2.46 5.48
C LEU A 46 28.00 2.87 6.44
N ILE A 47 27.91 2.54 7.73
CA ILE A 47 28.94 2.85 8.73
C ILE A 47 30.24 2.07 8.43
N PHE A 48 30.15 0.76 8.17
CA PHE A 48 31.32 -0.06 7.86
C PHE A 48 31.94 0.29 6.51
N GLY A 49 31.13 0.74 5.54
CA GLY A 49 31.62 1.27 4.27
C GLY A 49 32.44 2.53 4.47
N HIS A 50 31.98 3.49 5.27
CA HIS A 50 32.71 4.71 5.61
C HIS A 50 34.04 4.44 6.38
N LEU A 51 34.05 3.38 7.19
CA LEU A 51 35.28 2.97 7.90
C LEU A 51 36.27 2.21 7.02
N SER A 52 36.01 2.09 5.70
CA SER A 52 36.88 1.43 4.70
C SER A 52 37.22 -0.04 5.00
N TRP A 53 36.52 -0.68 5.93
CA TRP A 53 36.88 -2.02 6.42
C TRP A 53 36.53 -3.14 5.44
N PHE A 54 35.55 -2.98 4.50
CA PHE A 54 35.21 -4.04 3.52
C PHE A 54 34.49 -3.57 2.25
N LYS A 55 34.32 -2.27 1.97
CA LYS A 55 33.50 -1.75 0.84
C LYS A 55 32.09 -2.42 0.75
N LEU A 56 31.53 -2.78 1.91
CA LEU A 56 30.23 -3.47 2.01
C LEU A 56 29.09 -2.59 1.54
N ASP A 57 29.18 -1.28 1.74
CA ASP A 57 28.28 -0.26 1.21
C ASP A 57 28.18 -0.33 -0.32
N VAL A 58 29.33 -0.35 -1.02
CA VAL A 58 29.38 -0.41 -2.48
C VAL A 58 28.81 -1.72 -3.00
N ILE A 59 29.09 -2.84 -2.32
CA ILE A 59 28.55 -4.15 -2.70
C ILE A 59 27.03 -4.16 -2.51
N ALA A 60 26.55 -3.72 -1.34
CA ALA A 60 25.12 -3.72 -1.02
C ALA A 60 24.34 -2.75 -1.93
N THR A 61 24.86 -1.54 -2.20
CA THR A 61 24.24 -0.59 -3.12
C THR A 61 24.17 -1.15 -4.54
N ARG A 62 25.26 -1.72 -5.06
CA ARG A 62 25.27 -2.39 -6.37
C ARG A 62 24.27 -3.54 -6.44
N MET A 63 24.12 -4.29 -5.35
CA MET A 63 23.12 -5.34 -5.23
C MET A 63 21.71 -4.79 -5.38
N MET A 64 21.40 -3.71 -4.67
CA MET A 64 20.08 -3.08 -4.72
C MET A 64 19.80 -2.43 -6.10
N GLU A 65 20.80 -1.82 -6.74
CA GLU A 65 20.67 -1.27 -8.10
C GLU A 65 20.41 -2.36 -9.14
N GLN A 66 21.08 -3.52 -9.03
CA GLN A 66 20.90 -4.65 -9.95
C GLN A 66 19.55 -5.36 -9.78
N LEU A 67 18.92 -5.25 -8.60
CA LEU A 67 17.64 -5.88 -8.33
C LEU A 67 16.49 -5.23 -9.11
N ASP A 68 16.67 -4.01 -9.63
CA ASP A 68 15.58 -3.19 -10.18
C ASP A 68 14.30 -3.28 -9.29
N PHE A 69 14.43 -2.72 -8.09
CA PHE A 69 13.38 -2.72 -7.06
C PHE A 69 12.01 -2.29 -7.60
N LYS A 70 12.03 -1.31 -8.51
CA LYS A 70 10.81 -0.82 -9.19
C LYS A 70 10.11 -1.95 -9.94
N SER A 71 10.81 -2.57 -10.90
CA SER A 71 10.22 -3.64 -11.73
C SER A 71 9.86 -4.86 -10.90
N PHE A 72 10.69 -5.22 -9.91
CA PHE A 72 10.42 -6.32 -9.01
C PHE A 72 9.13 -6.10 -8.20
N LEU A 73 8.91 -4.88 -7.71
CA LEU A 73 7.70 -4.58 -6.94
C LEU A 73 6.49 -4.38 -7.85
N LEU A 74 6.56 -3.45 -8.82
CA LEU A 74 5.39 -3.06 -9.62
C LEU A 74 4.94 -4.16 -10.57
N ASN A 75 5.88 -4.90 -11.17
CA ASN A 75 5.57 -5.94 -12.16
C ASN A 75 5.60 -7.35 -11.59
N GLY A 76 6.29 -7.56 -10.46
CA GLY A 76 6.47 -8.89 -9.86
C GLY A 76 5.55 -9.15 -8.66
N ILE A 77 5.62 -8.33 -7.62
CA ILE A 77 4.97 -8.61 -6.33
C ILE A 77 3.57 -8.02 -6.23
N LEU A 78 3.37 -6.79 -6.72
CA LEU A 78 2.15 -6.02 -6.51
C LEU A 78 0.88 -6.76 -6.94
N GLY A 79 0.92 -7.39 -8.12
CA GLY A 79 -0.23 -8.14 -8.63
C GLY A 79 -0.65 -9.28 -7.70
N PHE A 80 0.31 -10.01 -7.14
CA PHE A 80 0.05 -11.10 -6.19
C PHE A 80 -0.52 -10.59 -4.87
N LEU A 81 0.05 -9.52 -4.30
CA LEU A 81 -0.41 -8.95 -3.05
C LEU A 81 -1.84 -8.41 -3.15
N LEU A 82 -2.13 -7.67 -4.23
CA LEU A 82 -3.48 -7.13 -4.47
C LEU A 82 -4.51 -8.24 -4.70
N PHE A 83 -4.15 -9.27 -5.45
CA PHE A 83 -5.02 -10.42 -5.68
C PHE A 83 -5.26 -11.21 -4.39
N ALA A 84 -4.22 -11.51 -3.61
CA ALA A 84 -4.32 -12.22 -2.34
C ALA A 84 -5.18 -11.44 -1.32
N GLY A 85 -4.96 -10.13 -1.19
CA GLY A 85 -5.78 -9.25 -0.34
C GLY A 85 -7.24 -9.24 -0.79
N ALA A 86 -7.49 -9.15 -2.10
CA ALA A 86 -8.83 -9.13 -2.67
C ALA A 86 -9.61 -10.44 -2.47
N LEU A 87 -8.93 -11.59 -2.48
CA LEU A 87 -9.53 -12.91 -2.18
C LEU A 87 -10.16 -12.97 -0.77
N GLY A 88 -9.56 -12.28 0.20
CA GLY A 88 -10.04 -12.23 1.59
C GLY A 88 -11.29 -11.36 1.78
N ILE A 89 -11.62 -10.48 0.86
CA ILE A 89 -12.74 -9.53 0.96
C ILE A 89 -14.07 -10.25 0.85
N LYS A 90 -14.92 -10.08 1.86
CA LYS A 90 -16.30 -10.62 1.87
C LYS A 90 -17.27 -9.65 1.23
N LEU A 91 -17.82 -10.01 0.06
CA LEU A 91 -18.72 -9.18 -0.72
C LEU A 91 -19.96 -8.67 0.05
N PRO A 92 -20.63 -9.45 0.92
CA PRO A 92 -21.75 -8.94 1.71
C PRO A 92 -21.35 -7.79 2.65
N VAL A 93 -20.17 -7.87 3.26
CA VAL A 93 -19.67 -6.82 4.13
C VAL A 93 -19.22 -5.59 3.33
N LEU A 94 -18.57 -5.82 2.19
CA LEU A 94 -18.20 -4.77 1.24
C LEU A 94 -19.44 -4.01 0.73
N LYS A 95 -20.50 -4.71 0.34
CA LYS A 95 -21.77 -4.09 -0.10
C LYS A 95 -22.38 -3.18 0.96
N ASN A 96 -22.31 -3.58 2.23
CA ASN A 96 -22.83 -2.78 3.35
C ASN A 96 -22.00 -1.51 3.62
N GLN A 97 -20.74 -1.48 3.20
CA GLN A 97 -19.81 -0.36 3.41
C GLN A 97 -19.30 0.24 2.09
N LYS A 98 -19.97 -0.07 0.96
CA LYS A 98 -19.49 0.33 -0.36
C LYS A 98 -19.29 1.84 -0.49
N TRP A 99 -20.18 2.65 0.03
CA TRP A 99 -20.07 4.11 -0.04
C TRP A 99 -18.91 4.64 0.79
N GLU A 100 -18.70 4.09 1.99
CA GLU A 100 -17.55 4.46 2.81
C GLU A 100 -16.23 4.08 2.13
N ILE A 101 -16.10 2.82 1.73
CA ILE A 101 -14.89 2.31 1.10
C ILE A 101 -14.59 3.06 -0.19
N THR A 102 -15.58 3.21 -1.09
CA THR A 102 -15.37 3.94 -2.35
C THR A 102 -15.00 5.41 -2.10
N THR A 103 -15.68 6.09 -1.16
CA THR A 103 -15.37 7.49 -0.88
C THR A 103 -13.98 7.65 -0.26
N PHE A 104 -13.60 6.79 0.69
CA PHE A 104 -12.26 6.89 1.28
C PHE A 104 -11.17 6.42 0.30
N ALA A 105 -11.41 5.40 -0.51
CA ALA A 105 -10.42 4.94 -1.48
C ALA A 105 -10.24 5.88 -2.66
N LEU A 106 -11.31 6.45 -3.22
CA LEU A 106 -11.23 7.32 -4.39
C LEU A 106 -11.05 8.78 -4.01
N PHE A 107 -12.03 9.34 -3.26
CA PHE A 107 -12.02 10.77 -2.94
C PHE A 107 -10.87 11.13 -2.01
N SER A 108 -10.62 10.35 -0.93
CA SER A 108 -9.52 10.70 -0.02
C SER A 108 -8.15 10.56 -0.68
N THR A 109 -7.96 9.60 -1.61
CA THR A 109 -6.69 9.45 -2.33
C THR A 109 -6.46 10.63 -3.28
N LEU A 110 -7.47 11.02 -4.07
CA LEU A 110 -7.41 12.21 -4.91
C LEU A 110 -7.19 13.49 -4.08
N ALA A 111 -8.00 13.70 -3.05
CA ALA A 111 -7.87 14.86 -2.18
C ALA A 111 -6.49 14.90 -1.49
N SER A 112 -6.00 13.76 -0.99
CA SER A 112 -4.66 13.63 -0.39
C SER A 112 -3.57 14.03 -1.38
N THR A 113 -3.65 13.56 -2.63
CA THR A 113 -2.71 13.88 -3.70
C THR A 113 -2.57 15.39 -3.88
N PHE A 114 -3.68 16.08 -4.06
CA PHE A 114 -3.66 17.54 -4.29
C PHE A 114 -3.33 18.32 -3.01
N ILE A 115 -3.87 17.95 -1.86
CA ILE A 115 -3.59 18.66 -0.59
C ILE A 115 -2.10 18.56 -0.26
N ILE A 116 -1.50 17.35 -0.34
CA ILE A 116 -0.07 17.16 -0.08
C ILE A 116 0.76 17.92 -1.11
N GLY A 117 0.41 17.84 -2.40
CA GLY A 117 1.09 18.54 -3.47
C GLY A 117 1.07 20.06 -3.29
N PHE A 118 -0.09 20.64 -3.02
CA PHE A 118 -0.20 22.10 -2.79
C PHE A 118 0.48 22.55 -1.49
N LEU A 119 0.39 21.79 -0.40
CA LEU A 119 1.11 22.09 0.83
C LEU A 119 2.63 22.06 0.61
N LEU A 120 3.14 21.03 -0.08
CA LEU A 120 4.55 20.95 -0.41
C LEU A 120 5.00 22.11 -1.29
N TYR A 121 4.21 22.46 -2.32
CA TYR A 121 4.48 23.58 -3.20
C TYR A 121 4.52 24.91 -2.43
N ALA A 122 3.52 25.17 -1.59
CA ALA A 122 3.45 26.40 -0.79
C ALA A 122 4.65 26.51 0.17
N ILE A 123 4.98 25.43 0.88
CA ILE A 123 6.10 25.42 1.82
C ILE A 123 7.43 25.55 1.06
N SER A 124 7.62 24.83 -0.05
CA SER A 124 8.85 24.92 -0.85
C SER A 124 9.08 26.34 -1.38
N THR A 125 8.02 27.02 -1.79
CA THR A 125 8.08 28.41 -2.25
C THR A 125 8.47 29.36 -1.12
N ILE A 126 7.89 29.21 0.09
CA ILE A 126 8.19 30.06 1.27
C ILE A 126 9.65 29.94 1.69
N ILE A 127 10.22 28.72 1.63
CA ILE A 127 11.62 28.46 2.01
C ILE A 127 12.62 28.70 0.87
N GLY A 128 12.16 29.20 -0.28
CA GLY A 128 13.00 29.50 -1.44
C GLY A 128 13.44 28.29 -2.27
N LEU A 129 12.87 27.11 -2.02
CA LEU A 129 13.08 25.93 -2.84
C LEU A 129 12.00 25.91 -3.94
N GLN A 130 12.37 26.30 -5.16
CA GLN A 130 11.45 26.43 -6.28
C GLN A 130 11.14 25.08 -6.93
N ILE A 131 10.42 24.19 -6.20
CA ILE A 131 9.95 22.92 -6.76
C ILE A 131 8.75 23.21 -7.65
N GLU A 132 8.73 22.70 -8.87
CA GLU A 132 7.58 22.85 -9.75
C GLU A 132 6.34 22.16 -9.16
N LEU A 133 5.18 22.80 -9.35
CA LEU A 133 3.90 22.30 -8.83
C LEU A 133 3.61 20.86 -9.26
N ILE A 134 3.95 20.50 -10.51
CA ILE A 134 3.71 19.15 -11.03
C ILE A 134 4.49 18.09 -10.27
N HIS A 135 5.74 18.37 -9.88
CA HIS A 135 6.56 17.46 -9.08
C HIS A 135 6.07 17.36 -7.63
N CYS A 136 5.53 18.47 -7.08
CA CYS A 136 4.87 18.46 -5.78
C CYS A 136 3.59 17.61 -5.78
N ILE A 137 2.78 17.72 -6.84
CA ILE A 137 1.57 16.90 -7.01
C ILE A 137 1.95 15.44 -7.26
N LEU A 138 3.03 15.17 -7.99
CA LEU A 138 3.56 13.82 -8.19
C LEU A 138 3.97 13.18 -6.85
N PHE A 139 4.63 13.95 -5.96
CA PHE A 139 4.89 13.50 -4.59
C PHE A 139 3.60 13.19 -3.84
N GLY A 140 2.60 14.06 -3.95
CA GLY A 140 1.28 13.81 -3.38
C GLY A 140 0.65 12.50 -3.89
N ALA A 141 0.77 12.22 -5.20
CA ALA A 141 0.23 11.01 -5.82
C ALA A 141 0.92 9.74 -5.31
N LEU A 142 2.25 9.71 -5.31
CA LEU A 142 3.01 8.53 -4.89
C LEU A 142 2.89 8.23 -3.39
N ILE A 143 2.61 9.26 -2.56
CA ILE A 143 2.51 9.06 -1.10
C ILE A 143 1.06 8.89 -0.62
N SER A 144 0.06 9.05 -1.48
CA SER A 144 -1.35 8.95 -1.07
C SER A 144 -1.87 7.54 -0.85
N PRO A 145 -1.47 6.48 -1.58
CA PRO A 145 -1.84 5.10 -1.26
C PRO A 145 -1.40 4.67 0.13
N THR A 146 -2.16 3.80 0.79
CA THR A 146 -1.89 3.38 2.17
C THR A 146 -1.79 1.86 2.29
N ASP A 147 -0.80 1.37 3.01
CA ASP A 147 -0.55 -0.03 3.28
C ASP A 147 -1.22 -0.47 4.60
N PRO A 148 -2.20 -1.40 4.56
CA PRO A 148 -2.94 -1.79 5.76
C PRO A 148 -2.30 -2.94 6.53
N ILE A 149 -1.26 -3.60 6.01
CA ILE A 149 -0.77 -4.90 6.49
C ILE A 149 -0.48 -4.88 7.98
N ALA A 150 0.31 -3.88 8.41
CA ALA A 150 0.66 -3.73 9.82
C ALA A 150 -0.56 -3.46 10.71
N VAL A 151 -1.48 -2.62 10.26
CA VAL A 151 -2.69 -2.27 11.00
C VAL A 151 -3.66 -3.43 11.07
N LEU A 152 -3.85 -4.16 9.98
CA LEU A 152 -4.75 -5.32 9.93
C LEU A 152 -4.30 -6.44 10.85
N ALA A 153 -3.00 -6.72 10.93
CA ALA A 153 -2.47 -7.71 11.86
C ALA A 153 -2.78 -7.32 13.32
N ILE A 154 -2.64 -6.03 13.68
CA ILE A 154 -2.99 -5.53 15.02
C ILE A 154 -4.51 -5.63 15.27
N ILE A 155 -5.33 -5.24 14.29
CA ILE A 155 -6.79 -5.36 14.37
C ILE A 155 -7.23 -6.81 14.59
N LYS A 156 -6.63 -7.76 13.86
CA LYS A 156 -6.89 -9.20 14.00
C LYS A 156 -6.47 -9.71 15.37
N ASN A 157 -5.26 -9.40 15.83
CA ASN A 157 -4.74 -9.81 17.14
C ASN A 157 -5.60 -9.28 18.32
N LEU A 158 -6.05 -8.04 18.23
CA LEU A 158 -6.91 -7.42 19.24
C LEU A 158 -8.38 -7.85 19.12
N LYS A 159 -8.75 -8.66 18.12
CA LYS A 159 -10.15 -9.03 17.82
C LYS A 159 -11.05 -7.78 17.76
N ALA A 160 -10.58 -6.74 17.08
CA ALA A 160 -11.34 -5.50 16.92
C ALA A 160 -12.59 -5.71 16.05
N PRO A 161 -13.56 -4.78 16.02
CA PRO A 161 -14.80 -4.93 15.28
C PRO A 161 -14.56 -5.19 13.80
N LYS A 162 -15.25 -6.19 13.23
CA LYS A 162 -15.15 -6.58 11.81
C LYS A 162 -15.38 -5.41 10.84
N ARG A 163 -16.23 -4.45 11.25
CA ARG A 163 -16.49 -3.25 10.44
C ARG A 163 -15.24 -2.40 10.27
N LEU A 164 -14.44 -2.21 11.34
CA LEU A 164 -13.20 -1.44 11.28
C LEU A 164 -12.15 -2.16 10.42
N SER A 165 -12.03 -3.48 10.57
CA SER A 165 -11.13 -4.29 9.74
C SER A 165 -11.44 -4.11 8.26
N MET A 166 -12.72 -4.26 7.89
CA MET A 166 -13.16 -4.14 6.50
C MET A 166 -12.99 -2.72 5.93
N GLN A 167 -13.18 -1.68 6.77
CA GLN A 167 -12.95 -0.30 6.33
C GLN A 167 -11.47 -0.06 6.00
N VAL A 168 -10.56 -0.50 6.87
CA VAL A 168 -9.13 -0.34 6.67
C VAL A 168 -8.64 -1.20 5.49
N GLU A 169 -9.06 -2.46 5.43
CA GLU A 169 -8.68 -3.40 4.37
C GLU A 169 -9.22 -2.99 2.99
N GLY A 170 -10.50 -2.67 2.93
CA GLY A 170 -11.15 -2.26 1.69
C GLY A 170 -10.66 -0.89 1.20
N GLU A 171 -10.51 0.11 2.11
CA GLU A 171 -9.97 1.39 1.73
C GLU A 171 -8.59 1.22 1.08
N SER A 172 -7.69 0.49 1.74
CA SER A 172 -6.31 0.38 1.32
C SER A 172 -6.16 -0.40 0.02
N LEU A 173 -6.87 -1.52 -0.11
CA LEU A 173 -6.84 -2.33 -1.33
C LEU A 173 -7.26 -1.55 -2.57
N PHE A 174 -8.34 -0.76 -2.46
CA PHE A 174 -8.81 0.04 -3.58
C PHE A 174 -7.96 1.30 -3.80
N ASN A 175 -7.43 1.92 -2.74
CA ASN A 175 -6.60 3.11 -2.91
C ASN A 175 -5.22 2.81 -3.50
N ASP A 176 -4.67 1.60 -3.34
CA ASP A 176 -3.45 1.17 -4.02
C ASP A 176 -3.67 1.14 -5.55
N GLY A 177 -4.78 0.54 -6.00
CA GLY A 177 -5.13 0.53 -7.41
C GLY A 177 -5.43 1.92 -7.98
N VAL A 178 -6.25 2.70 -7.28
CA VAL A 178 -6.59 4.09 -7.67
C VAL A 178 -5.37 5.00 -7.60
N GLY A 179 -4.55 4.88 -6.56
CA GLY A 179 -3.34 5.68 -6.38
C GLY A 179 -2.31 5.43 -7.47
N LEU A 180 -2.17 4.18 -7.92
CA LEU A 180 -1.30 3.86 -9.05
C LEU A 180 -1.80 4.53 -10.34
N VAL A 181 -3.12 4.49 -10.61
CA VAL A 181 -3.71 5.17 -11.79
C VAL A 181 -3.52 6.69 -11.71
N ILE A 182 -3.71 7.29 -10.54
CA ILE A 182 -3.46 8.73 -10.33
C ILE A 182 -1.97 9.04 -10.58
N PHE A 183 -1.08 8.23 -10.04
CA PHE A 183 0.36 8.40 -10.20
C PHE A 183 0.77 8.28 -11.67
N THR A 184 0.35 7.24 -12.39
CA THR A 184 0.71 7.04 -13.82
C THR A 184 0.17 8.18 -14.68
N THR A 185 -1.02 8.68 -14.40
CA THR A 185 -1.62 9.83 -15.09
C THR A 185 -0.79 11.11 -14.84
N ILE A 186 -0.45 11.43 -13.58
CA ILE A 186 0.36 12.62 -13.25
C ILE A 186 1.78 12.47 -13.77
N PHE A 187 2.35 11.26 -13.70
CA PHE A 187 3.66 10.95 -14.24
C PHE A 187 3.74 11.18 -15.75
N ALA A 188 2.71 10.77 -16.50
CA ALA A 188 2.62 11.03 -17.95
C ALA A 188 2.54 12.54 -18.25
N VAL A 189 1.85 13.32 -17.40
CA VAL A 189 1.83 14.79 -17.53
C VAL A 189 3.20 15.40 -17.22
N ALA A 190 3.88 14.92 -16.18
CA ALA A 190 5.15 15.48 -15.72
C ALA A 190 6.32 15.19 -16.68
N PHE A 191 6.33 14.02 -17.33
CA PHE A 191 7.48 13.53 -18.12
C PHE A 191 7.15 13.17 -19.58
N GLY A 192 5.89 13.29 -20.01
CA GLY A 192 5.45 12.92 -21.38
C GLY A 192 5.82 13.89 -22.49
N GLY A 193 6.52 15.01 -22.20
CA GLY A 193 7.05 15.95 -23.19
C GLY A 193 6.03 16.85 -23.87
N HIS A 194 4.75 16.64 -23.69
CA HIS A 194 3.66 17.49 -24.19
C HIS A 194 2.73 17.89 -23.04
N THR A 195 2.24 19.13 -23.04
CA THR A 195 1.18 19.54 -22.09
C THR A 195 -0.16 18.94 -22.55
N PRO A 196 -0.63 17.83 -21.95
CA PRO A 196 -1.87 17.20 -22.37
C PRO A 196 -3.05 18.13 -22.03
N THR A 197 -4.08 18.08 -22.86
CA THR A 197 -5.35 18.74 -22.56
C THR A 197 -6.04 18.05 -21.38
N ILE A 198 -6.91 18.77 -20.65
CA ILE A 198 -7.70 18.18 -19.55
C ILE A 198 -8.50 16.97 -20.04
N GLY A 199 -8.99 17.01 -21.29
CA GLY A 199 -9.68 15.88 -21.91
C GLY A 199 -8.79 14.64 -22.06
N ALA A 200 -7.57 14.80 -22.52
CA ALA A 200 -6.61 13.70 -22.66
C ALA A 200 -6.21 13.09 -21.29
N ILE A 201 -6.06 13.92 -20.27
CA ILE A 201 -5.81 13.44 -18.90
C ILE A 201 -6.99 12.62 -18.37
N ALA A 202 -8.22 13.11 -18.57
CA ALA A 202 -9.42 12.41 -18.15
C ALA A 202 -9.60 11.08 -18.93
N GLU A 203 -9.33 11.08 -20.23
CA GLU A 203 -9.37 9.89 -21.08
C GLU A 203 -8.38 8.82 -20.61
N LEU A 204 -7.12 9.19 -20.37
CA LEU A 204 -6.11 8.29 -19.84
C LEU A 204 -6.52 7.69 -18.49
N PHE A 205 -6.98 8.54 -17.57
CA PHE A 205 -7.45 8.07 -16.26
C PHE A 205 -8.63 7.11 -16.38
N LEU A 206 -9.62 7.43 -17.21
CA LEU A 206 -10.79 6.59 -17.41
C LEU A 206 -10.42 5.28 -18.12
N GLN A 207 -9.55 5.33 -19.13
CA GLN A 207 -9.06 4.13 -19.82
C GLN A 207 -8.36 3.19 -18.84
N GLU A 208 -7.43 3.69 -18.05
CA GLU A 208 -6.73 2.86 -17.05
C GLU A 208 -7.68 2.32 -15.99
N ALA A 209 -8.55 3.16 -15.40
CA ALA A 209 -9.41 2.76 -14.31
C ALA A 209 -10.55 1.83 -14.77
N ILE A 210 -11.34 2.26 -15.74
CA ILE A 210 -12.48 1.47 -16.24
C ILE A 210 -12.00 0.25 -16.99
N GLY A 211 -10.97 0.40 -17.83
CA GLY A 211 -10.35 -0.72 -18.54
C GLY A 211 -9.81 -1.76 -17.59
N GLY A 212 -9.13 -1.37 -16.51
CA GLY A 212 -8.64 -2.28 -15.47
C GLY A 212 -9.77 -3.05 -14.77
N ILE A 213 -10.87 -2.38 -14.42
CA ILE A 213 -12.04 -3.01 -13.82
C ILE A 213 -12.69 -4.03 -14.78
N LEU A 214 -12.93 -3.63 -16.02
CA LEU A 214 -13.54 -4.51 -17.02
C LEU A 214 -12.66 -5.70 -17.37
N PHE A 215 -11.37 -5.46 -17.54
CA PHE A 215 -10.39 -6.51 -17.78
C PHE A 215 -10.29 -7.47 -16.59
N GLY A 216 -10.25 -6.96 -15.35
CA GLY A 216 -10.24 -7.78 -14.15
C GLY A 216 -11.48 -8.65 -14.00
N PHE A 217 -12.65 -8.13 -14.37
CA PHE A 217 -13.85 -8.94 -14.43
C PHE A 217 -13.75 -10.02 -15.51
N ALA A 218 -13.26 -9.70 -16.72
CA ALA A 218 -13.13 -10.65 -17.82
C ALA A 218 -12.18 -11.81 -17.48
N ILE A 219 -10.96 -11.51 -16.99
CA ILE A 219 -9.99 -12.57 -16.62
C ILE A 219 -10.47 -13.39 -15.42
N GLY A 220 -11.08 -12.74 -14.42
CA GLY A 220 -11.67 -13.43 -13.28
C GLY A 220 -12.81 -14.35 -13.69
N PHE A 221 -13.64 -13.94 -14.65
CA PHE A 221 -14.71 -14.77 -15.20
C PHE A 221 -14.17 -15.94 -16.02
N ILE A 222 -13.15 -15.72 -16.86
CA ILE A 222 -12.47 -16.80 -17.59
C ILE A 222 -11.88 -17.81 -16.61
N ALA A 223 -11.19 -17.34 -15.58
CA ALA A 223 -10.63 -18.21 -14.54
C ALA A 223 -11.73 -18.98 -13.79
N HIS A 224 -12.87 -18.34 -13.50
CA HIS A 224 -14.04 -19.00 -12.93
C HIS A 224 -14.53 -20.17 -13.81
N LEU A 225 -14.65 -19.96 -15.11
CA LEU A 225 -15.07 -21.03 -16.04
C LEU A 225 -14.08 -22.19 -16.06
N LEU A 226 -12.78 -21.90 -16.11
CA LEU A 226 -11.72 -22.92 -16.12
C LEU A 226 -11.69 -23.72 -14.81
N ILE A 227 -11.78 -23.04 -13.66
CA ILE A 227 -11.82 -23.67 -12.34
C ILE A 227 -13.06 -24.54 -12.18
N SER A 228 -14.23 -24.07 -12.67
CA SER A 228 -15.49 -24.81 -12.59
C SER A 228 -15.54 -26.02 -13.55
N ALA A 229 -14.64 -26.11 -14.51
CA ALA A 229 -14.56 -27.19 -15.48
C ALA A 229 -13.65 -28.35 -15.04
N THR A 230 -13.01 -28.24 -13.88
CA THR A 230 -12.11 -29.29 -13.33
C THR A 230 -12.48 -29.62 -11.89
N ASP A 231 -12.23 -30.87 -11.50
CA ASP A 231 -12.35 -31.37 -10.11
C ASP A 231 -10.97 -31.67 -9.50
N ASP A 232 -9.87 -31.29 -10.17
CA ASP A 232 -8.52 -31.43 -9.64
C ASP A 232 -8.17 -30.24 -8.76
N GLY A 233 -8.16 -30.45 -7.45
CA GLY A 233 -7.91 -29.41 -6.45
C GLY A 233 -6.55 -28.72 -6.60
N SER A 234 -5.53 -29.38 -7.11
CA SER A 234 -4.23 -28.78 -7.37
C SER A 234 -4.30 -27.86 -8.58
N LEU A 235 -4.95 -28.31 -9.65
CA LEU A 235 -5.12 -27.51 -10.86
C LEU A 235 -6.03 -26.30 -10.61
N GLU A 236 -7.09 -26.47 -9.82
CA GLU A 236 -7.96 -25.35 -9.40
C GLU A 236 -7.17 -24.22 -8.74
N ILE A 237 -6.23 -24.55 -7.84
CA ILE A 237 -5.39 -23.55 -7.16
C ILE A 237 -4.36 -22.95 -8.13
N LEU A 238 -3.71 -23.77 -8.94
CA LEU A 238 -2.75 -23.31 -9.94
C LEU A 238 -3.38 -22.36 -10.96
N LEU A 239 -4.64 -22.58 -11.35
CA LEU A 239 -5.38 -21.68 -12.22
C LEU A 239 -5.53 -20.28 -11.59
N THR A 240 -5.62 -20.16 -10.26
CA THR A 240 -5.65 -18.84 -9.62
C THR A 240 -4.35 -18.06 -9.77
N LEU A 241 -3.19 -18.74 -9.91
CA LEU A 241 -1.89 -18.10 -10.15
C LEU A 241 -1.78 -17.45 -11.52
N THR A 242 -2.55 -17.92 -12.51
CA THR A 242 -2.53 -17.35 -13.86
C THR A 242 -3.02 -15.90 -13.88
N ILE A 243 -3.85 -15.52 -12.90
CA ILE A 243 -4.41 -14.18 -12.81
C ILE A 243 -3.32 -13.14 -12.47
N PRO A 244 -2.60 -13.22 -11.33
CA PRO A 244 -1.57 -12.24 -11.01
C PRO A 244 -0.28 -12.38 -11.83
N THR A 245 -0.09 -13.49 -12.55
CA THR A 245 1.04 -13.66 -13.48
C THR A 245 0.68 -13.13 -14.87
N ALA A 246 0.06 -13.96 -15.69
CA ALA A 246 -0.28 -13.64 -17.08
C ALA A 246 -1.33 -12.51 -17.15
N GLY A 247 -2.33 -12.51 -16.27
CA GLY A 247 -3.38 -11.49 -16.26
C GLY A 247 -2.84 -10.09 -15.95
N PHE A 248 -1.93 -9.95 -14.97
CA PHE A 248 -1.30 -8.68 -14.66
C PHE A 248 -0.44 -8.16 -15.83
N MET A 249 0.35 -9.05 -16.43
CA MET A 249 1.17 -8.72 -17.61
C MET A 249 0.30 -8.29 -18.80
N LEU A 250 -0.79 -9.00 -19.08
CA LEU A 250 -1.71 -8.66 -20.17
C LEU A 250 -2.40 -7.32 -19.93
N ALA A 251 -2.79 -6.99 -18.70
CA ALA A 251 -3.35 -5.68 -18.37
C ALA A 251 -2.38 -4.55 -18.73
N ASN A 252 -1.10 -4.70 -18.36
CA ASN A 252 -0.07 -3.73 -18.68
C ASN A 252 0.15 -3.59 -20.21
N LEU A 253 0.11 -4.69 -20.95
CA LEU A 253 0.21 -4.68 -22.43
C LEU A 253 -1.00 -3.98 -23.09
N LEU A 254 -2.17 -4.06 -22.48
CA LEU A 254 -3.39 -3.39 -22.96
C LEU A 254 -3.50 -1.93 -22.46
N HIS A 255 -2.49 -1.44 -21.74
CA HIS A 255 -2.49 -0.10 -21.15
C HIS A 255 -3.72 0.16 -20.25
N VAL A 256 -4.08 -0.85 -19.44
CA VAL A 256 -5.11 -0.75 -18.41
C VAL A 256 -4.53 -1.08 -17.04
N SER A 257 -5.13 -0.59 -15.97
CA SER A 257 -4.61 -0.79 -14.62
C SER A 257 -4.60 -2.27 -14.20
N GLY A 258 -3.41 -2.89 -14.20
CA GLY A 258 -3.21 -4.24 -13.68
C GLY A 258 -3.58 -4.35 -12.20
N ALA A 259 -3.32 -3.31 -11.42
CA ALA A 259 -3.65 -3.26 -10.00
C ALA A 259 -5.16 -3.37 -9.75
N LEU A 260 -5.98 -2.55 -10.43
CA LEU A 260 -7.44 -2.65 -10.33
C LEU A 260 -7.97 -3.96 -10.89
N ALA A 261 -7.35 -4.49 -11.95
CA ALA A 261 -7.72 -5.79 -12.49
C ALA A 261 -7.52 -6.93 -11.47
N MET A 262 -6.42 -6.92 -10.73
CA MET A 262 -6.16 -7.91 -9.66
C MET A 262 -7.16 -7.80 -8.52
N VAL A 263 -7.51 -6.59 -8.13
CA VAL A 263 -8.53 -6.37 -7.07
C VAL A 263 -9.89 -6.93 -7.50
N VAL A 264 -10.34 -6.61 -8.71
CA VAL A 264 -11.66 -7.04 -9.20
C VAL A 264 -11.71 -8.56 -9.39
N SER A 265 -10.70 -9.15 -10.03
CA SER A 265 -10.60 -10.59 -10.23
C SER A 265 -10.50 -11.35 -8.91
N GLY A 266 -9.70 -10.85 -7.94
CA GLY A 266 -9.57 -11.44 -6.62
C GLY A 266 -10.89 -11.44 -5.85
N ILE A 267 -11.66 -10.35 -5.86
CA ILE A 267 -13.00 -10.28 -5.26
C ILE A 267 -13.96 -11.27 -5.94
N LEU A 268 -13.90 -11.42 -7.26
CA LEU A 268 -14.74 -12.35 -8.00
C LEU A 268 -14.43 -13.81 -7.61
N ILE A 269 -13.14 -14.17 -7.62
CA ILE A 269 -12.70 -15.53 -7.26
C ILE A 269 -12.99 -15.83 -5.79
N GLY A 270 -12.69 -14.89 -4.88
CA GLY A 270 -12.89 -15.05 -3.44
C GLY A 270 -14.35 -15.15 -2.99
N ASN A 271 -15.28 -14.68 -3.80
CA ASN A 271 -16.70 -14.72 -3.46
C ASN A 271 -17.50 -15.64 -4.37
N TRP A 272 -17.52 -15.42 -5.67
CA TRP A 272 -18.34 -16.21 -6.58
C TRP A 272 -17.72 -17.59 -6.83
N THR A 273 -16.52 -17.64 -7.40
CA THR A 273 -15.86 -18.92 -7.73
C THR A 273 -15.67 -19.80 -6.50
N ARG A 274 -15.34 -19.18 -5.36
CA ARG A 274 -15.18 -19.91 -4.08
C ARG A 274 -16.41 -20.75 -3.70
N HIS A 275 -17.61 -20.28 -3.99
CA HIS A 275 -18.83 -20.97 -3.61
C HIS A 275 -19.36 -21.92 -4.70
N THR A 276 -19.09 -21.63 -5.96
CA THR A 276 -19.70 -22.33 -7.11
C THR A 276 -18.70 -23.13 -7.95
N GLY A 277 -17.44 -22.72 -8.00
CA GLY A 277 -16.41 -23.33 -8.86
C GLY A 277 -15.46 -24.30 -8.14
N PHE A 278 -15.02 -23.97 -6.93
CA PHE A 278 -14.06 -24.81 -6.21
C PHE A 278 -14.68 -26.03 -5.56
N SER A 279 -13.97 -27.15 -5.61
CA SER A 279 -14.27 -28.35 -4.82
C SER A 279 -14.17 -28.05 -3.30
N LYS A 280 -14.79 -28.90 -2.46
CA LYS A 280 -14.76 -28.72 -1.00
C LYS A 280 -13.33 -28.74 -0.44
N GLN A 281 -12.48 -29.56 -1.01
CA GLN A 281 -11.08 -29.71 -0.58
C GLN A 281 -10.27 -28.47 -0.96
N SER A 282 -10.41 -27.97 -2.17
CA SER A 282 -9.66 -26.80 -2.66
C SER A 282 -9.97 -25.51 -1.93
N ARG A 283 -11.20 -25.35 -1.41
CA ARG A 283 -11.57 -24.17 -0.61
C ARG A 283 -10.71 -23.99 0.64
N LEU A 284 -10.30 -25.07 1.28
CA LEU A 284 -9.42 -25.03 2.44
C LEU A 284 -7.97 -24.71 2.03
N TYR A 285 -7.50 -25.35 0.96
CA TYR A 285 -6.14 -25.12 0.47
C TYR A 285 -5.95 -23.74 -0.14
N LEU A 286 -6.97 -23.17 -0.78
CA LEU A 286 -6.92 -21.85 -1.38
C LEU A 286 -6.51 -20.76 -0.38
N ASP A 287 -7.15 -20.76 0.80
CA ASP A 287 -6.87 -19.76 1.83
C ASP A 287 -5.44 -19.89 2.34
N HIS A 288 -5.01 -21.13 2.69
CA HIS A 288 -3.67 -21.37 3.19
C HIS A 288 -2.59 -21.06 2.15
N PHE A 289 -2.82 -21.42 0.90
CA PHE A 289 -1.89 -21.15 -0.19
C PHE A 289 -1.67 -19.64 -0.38
N TRP A 290 -2.78 -18.88 -0.51
CA TRP A 290 -2.67 -17.43 -0.73
C TRP A 290 -2.21 -16.68 0.52
N GLU A 291 -2.54 -17.14 1.72
CA GLU A 291 -1.99 -16.60 2.96
C GLU A 291 -0.46 -16.81 3.05
N MET A 292 0.04 -17.97 2.63
CA MET A 292 1.49 -18.24 2.56
C MET A 292 2.19 -17.33 1.55
N ILE A 293 1.62 -17.18 0.34
CA ILE A 293 2.17 -16.28 -0.69
C ILE A 293 2.18 -14.84 -0.20
N ASP A 294 1.09 -14.37 0.39
CA ASP A 294 0.97 -13.02 0.95
C ASP A 294 2.03 -12.77 2.04
N HIS A 295 2.16 -13.66 3.00
CA HIS A 295 3.17 -13.56 4.05
C HIS A 295 4.60 -13.55 3.51
N PHE A 296 4.91 -14.41 2.54
CA PHE A 296 6.23 -14.49 1.92
C PHE A 296 6.58 -13.20 1.16
N LEU A 297 5.69 -12.74 0.29
CA LEU A 297 5.92 -11.55 -0.51
C LEU A 297 5.98 -10.28 0.34
N ASN A 298 5.14 -10.17 1.37
CA ASN A 298 5.21 -9.08 2.34
C ASN A 298 6.54 -9.09 3.11
N SER A 299 7.05 -10.26 3.50
CA SER A 299 8.35 -10.36 4.16
C SER A 299 9.47 -9.82 3.28
N LEU A 300 9.46 -10.17 1.99
CA LEU A 300 10.41 -9.63 1.01
C LEU A 300 10.25 -8.12 0.83
N LEU A 301 9.01 -7.64 0.72
CA LEU A 301 8.70 -6.24 0.54
C LEU A 301 9.24 -5.40 1.71
N PHE A 302 8.93 -5.79 2.94
CA PHE A 302 9.37 -5.06 4.13
C PHE A 302 10.90 -5.14 4.36
N LEU A 303 11.54 -6.25 3.98
CA LEU A 303 13.00 -6.34 3.93
C LEU A 303 13.58 -5.34 2.93
N LEU A 304 13.04 -5.29 1.72
CA LEU A 304 13.49 -4.39 0.65
C LEU A 304 13.26 -2.92 1.00
N ILE A 305 12.16 -2.58 1.68
CA ILE A 305 11.93 -1.22 2.20
C ILE A 305 13.08 -0.79 3.10
N GLY A 306 13.51 -1.63 4.01
CA GLY A 306 14.64 -1.30 4.89
C GLY A 306 15.98 -1.19 4.13
N LEU A 307 16.21 -2.07 3.15
CA LEU A 307 17.41 -2.04 2.31
C LEU A 307 17.42 -0.86 1.32
N ALA A 308 16.26 -0.31 0.98
CA ALA A 308 16.16 0.87 0.10
C ALA A 308 16.86 2.11 0.68
N LEU A 309 17.19 2.13 1.97
CA LEU A 309 18.06 3.14 2.59
C LEU A 309 19.40 3.27 1.85
N LEU A 310 19.92 2.17 1.31
CA LEU A 310 21.19 2.15 0.57
C LEU A 310 21.13 2.89 -0.78
N LEU A 311 19.91 3.15 -1.29
CA LEU A 311 19.68 3.88 -2.54
C LEU A 311 19.38 5.36 -2.32
N VAL A 312 19.36 5.81 -1.06
CA VAL A 312 18.98 7.18 -0.68
C VAL A 312 20.24 8.02 -0.49
N ASP A 313 20.38 9.06 -1.30
CA ASP A 313 21.47 10.04 -1.16
C ASP A 313 21.04 11.17 -0.21
N PHE A 314 21.69 11.24 0.96
CA PHE A 314 21.39 12.23 1.98
C PHE A 314 22.21 13.50 1.75
N THR A 315 21.53 14.57 1.30
CA THR A 315 22.08 15.93 1.25
C THR A 315 21.52 16.78 2.39
N ALA A 316 22.22 17.85 2.78
CA ALA A 316 21.73 18.73 3.86
C ALA A 316 20.35 19.32 3.57
N GLN A 317 20.08 19.71 2.32
CA GLN A 317 18.78 20.20 1.88
C GLN A 317 17.72 19.09 1.90
N GLY A 318 18.12 17.87 1.49
CA GLY A 318 17.26 16.68 1.52
C GLY A 318 16.81 16.33 2.95
N ILE A 319 17.71 16.44 3.95
CA ILE A 319 17.37 16.18 5.36
C ILE A 319 16.31 17.16 5.88
N PHE A 320 16.37 18.43 5.51
CA PHE A 320 15.35 19.39 5.91
C PHE A 320 13.98 19.07 5.32
N LEU A 321 13.94 18.75 4.02
CA LEU A 321 12.68 18.37 3.33
C LEU A 321 12.15 17.03 3.83
N LEU A 322 13.00 16.09 4.19
CA LEU A 322 12.65 14.83 4.83
C LEU A 322 11.83 15.08 6.11
N LEU A 323 12.28 15.98 6.98
CA LEU A 323 11.59 16.32 8.23
C LEU A 323 10.24 17.02 7.97
N LEU A 324 10.16 17.85 6.91
CA LEU A 324 8.93 18.52 6.51
C LEU A 324 7.92 17.59 5.85
N ALA A 325 8.36 16.57 5.12
CA ALA A 325 7.48 15.64 4.42
C ALA A 325 6.54 14.91 5.39
N ILE A 326 7.01 14.53 6.57
CA ILE A 326 6.21 13.79 7.56
C ILE A 326 4.97 14.60 8.00
N PRO A 327 5.10 15.84 8.55
CA PRO A 327 3.93 16.61 8.97
C PRO A 327 3.02 16.99 7.79
N ILE A 328 3.57 17.27 6.61
CA ILE A 328 2.78 17.57 5.39
C ILE A 328 1.91 16.36 5.03
N CYS A 329 2.47 15.15 5.01
CA CYS A 329 1.74 13.93 4.70
C CYS A 329 0.68 13.60 5.76
N LEU A 330 0.97 13.81 7.04
CA LEU A 330 0.01 13.61 8.13
C LEU A 330 -1.15 14.62 8.05
N ALA A 331 -0.85 15.90 7.80
CA ALA A 331 -1.87 16.94 7.62
C ALA A 331 -2.75 16.66 6.39
N GLY A 332 -2.12 16.32 5.25
CA GLY A 332 -2.83 15.96 4.03
C GLY A 332 -3.74 14.74 4.22
N ARG A 333 -3.26 13.70 4.90
CA ARG A 333 -4.06 12.52 5.23
C ARG A 333 -5.21 12.86 6.16
N TYR A 334 -4.97 13.64 7.21
CA TYR A 334 -6.02 14.05 8.13
C TYR A 334 -7.13 14.83 7.40
N LEU A 335 -6.78 15.82 6.61
CA LEU A 335 -7.75 16.65 5.89
C LEU A 335 -8.53 15.84 4.84
N SER A 336 -7.85 14.98 4.08
CA SER A 336 -8.48 14.16 3.04
C SER A 336 -9.47 13.14 3.59
N VAL A 337 -9.24 12.61 4.80
CA VAL A 337 -10.15 11.69 5.48
C VAL A 337 -11.24 12.44 6.25
N TRP A 338 -10.89 13.59 6.87
CA TRP A 338 -11.82 14.38 7.68
C TRP A 338 -13.00 14.90 6.87
N ILE A 339 -12.76 15.40 5.66
CA ILE A 339 -13.82 15.97 4.80
C ILE A 339 -14.94 14.95 4.53
N PRO A 340 -14.66 13.77 3.94
CA PRO A 340 -15.72 12.78 3.69
C PRO A 340 -16.28 12.18 4.99
N PHE A 341 -15.47 12.08 6.05
CA PHE A 341 -15.94 11.60 7.34
C PHE A 341 -17.03 12.52 7.93
N GLN A 342 -16.89 13.85 7.84
CA GLN A 342 -17.92 14.81 8.28
C GLN A 342 -19.24 14.64 7.53
N VAL A 343 -19.18 14.32 6.24
CA VAL A 343 -20.38 14.06 5.45
C VAL A 343 -21.02 12.75 5.88
N MET A 344 -20.22 11.69 6.01
CA MET A 344 -20.73 10.34 6.30
C MET A 344 -21.28 10.18 7.72
N GLN A 345 -20.72 10.89 8.71
CA GLN A 345 -21.24 10.82 10.07
C GLN A 345 -22.65 11.38 10.23
N ARG A 346 -23.17 12.14 9.23
CA ARG A 346 -24.58 12.59 9.20
C ARG A 346 -25.54 11.44 8.88
N PHE A 347 -25.05 10.42 8.18
CA PHE A 347 -25.86 9.29 7.73
C PHE A 347 -25.64 8.03 8.55
N ARG A 348 -24.51 7.92 9.24
CA ARG A 348 -24.13 6.73 10.02
C ARG A 348 -23.38 7.09 11.28
N SER A 349 -23.64 6.33 12.36
CA SER A 349 -22.87 6.47 13.61
C SER A 349 -21.52 5.78 13.52
N TYR A 350 -20.47 6.50 13.86
CA TYR A 350 -19.09 6.01 13.93
C TYR A 350 -18.59 5.99 15.37
N ASN A 351 -17.59 5.16 15.62
CA ASN A 351 -16.84 5.22 16.87
C ASN A 351 -16.05 6.53 16.91
N PRO A 352 -15.94 7.22 18.06
CA PRO A 352 -15.16 8.46 18.20
C PRO A 352 -13.69 8.35 17.78
N TYR A 353 -13.14 7.15 17.80
CA TYR A 353 -11.76 6.87 17.39
C TYR A 353 -11.60 6.55 15.90
N THR A 354 -12.70 6.37 15.15
CA THR A 354 -12.62 5.94 13.72
C THR A 354 -11.78 6.90 12.89
N LEU A 355 -12.03 8.21 12.96
CA LEU A 355 -11.26 9.22 12.22
C LEU A 355 -9.77 9.15 12.56
N ARG A 356 -9.44 9.05 13.85
CA ARG A 356 -8.06 8.95 14.33
C ARG A 356 -7.37 7.67 13.82
N ILE A 357 -8.09 6.54 13.82
CA ILE A 357 -7.57 5.26 13.34
C ILE A 357 -7.36 5.31 11.83
N LEU A 358 -8.30 5.84 11.05
CA LEU A 358 -8.16 5.97 9.59
C LEU A 358 -7.03 6.93 9.19
N THR A 359 -6.83 8.00 9.97
CA THR A 359 -5.72 8.94 9.73
C THR A 359 -4.37 8.34 10.12
N TRP A 360 -4.24 7.87 11.36
CA TRP A 360 -2.97 7.36 11.88
C TRP A 360 -2.63 5.97 11.36
N GLY A 361 -3.62 5.15 11.06
CA GLY A 361 -3.49 3.82 10.49
C GLY A 361 -3.32 3.78 8.97
N GLY A 362 -3.39 4.93 8.29
CA GLY A 362 -3.03 5.04 6.87
C GLY A 362 -1.51 5.00 6.71
N LEU A 363 -0.90 3.84 6.97
CA LEU A 363 0.54 3.65 6.83
C LEU A 363 0.95 3.76 5.37
N ARG A 364 2.20 4.12 5.12
CA ARG A 364 2.78 4.15 3.77
C ARG A 364 3.72 2.97 3.62
N GLY A 365 3.71 2.34 2.46
CA GLY A 365 4.42 1.09 2.22
C GLY A 365 5.35 1.12 1.02
N GLY A 366 5.72 -0.06 0.53
CA GLY A 366 6.65 -0.25 -0.56
C GLY A 366 6.18 0.30 -1.90
N LEU A 367 4.86 0.38 -2.13
CA LEU A 367 4.30 0.95 -3.36
C LEU A 367 4.76 2.40 -3.57
N SER A 368 4.75 3.22 -2.52
CA SER A 368 5.23 4.61 -2.58
C SER A 368 6.72 4.69 -2.97
N LEU A 369 7.56 3.80 -2.42
CA LEU A 369 8.98 3.74 -2.78
C LEU A 369 9.21 3.28 -4.22
N ALA A 370 8.46 2.30 -4.68
CA ALA A 370 8.56 1.83 -6.07
C ALA A 370 8.14 2.90 -7.07
N MET A 371 7.07 3.65 -6.76
CA MET A 371 6.66 4.80 -7.57
C MET A 371 7.72 5.92 -7.55
N ALA A 372 8.33 6.22 -6.41
CA ALA A 372 9.44 7.20 -6.33
C ALA A 372 10.64 6.76 -7.18
N LEU A 373 11.02 5.48 -7.12
CA LEU A 373 12.08 4.90 -7.95
C LEU A 373 11.72 4.82 -9.45
N SER A 374 10.45 4.99 -9.81
CA SER A 374 10.00 5.04 -11.21
C SER A 374 10.33 6.38 -11.89
N ILE A 375 10.57 7.43 -11.11
CA ILE A 375 10.88 8.75 -11.63
C ILE A 375 12.24 8.71 -12.37
N PRO A 376 12.34 9.26 -13.60
CA PRO A 376 13.57 9.25 -14.36
C PRO A 376 14.66 10.09 -13.66
N LYS A 377 15.92 9.64 -13.76
CA LYS A 377 17.09 10.42 -13.34
C LYS A 377 17.40 11.51 -14.37
N GLY A 378 18.07 12.56 -13.94
CA GLY A 378 18.56 13.63 -14.83
C GLY A 378 17.62 14.84 -14.96
N VAL A 379 16.49 14.83 -14.26
CA VAL A 379 15.60 16.01 -14.18
C VAL A 379 16.04 16.84 -12.97
N LEU A 380 16.83 17.89 -13.25
CA LEU A 380 17.36 18.76 -12.21
C LEU A 380 16.28 19.71 -11.69
N PHE A 381 16.06 19.68 -10.41
CA PHE A 381 15.10 20.53 -9.69
C PHE A 381 15.63 21.97 -9.49
N MET A 382 16.95 22.12 -9.25
CA MET A 382 17.66 23.39 -9.21
C MET A 382 19.02 23.22 -9.89
N GLN A 383 19.25 23.91 -11.00
CA GLN A 383 20.53 23.87 -11.73
C GLN A 383 21.72 24.28 -10.86
N HIS A 384 21.51 25.17 -9.87
CA HIS A 384 22.56 25.67 -8.96
C HIS A 384 22.94 24.67 -7.85
N ILE A 385 22.09 23.71 -7.50
CA ILE A 385 22.31 22.75 -6.41
C ILE A 385 22.64 21.35 -6.95
N GLY A 386 22.35 21.09 -8.23
CA GLY A 386 22.60 19.79 -8.87
C GLY A 386 21.78 18.64 -8.31
N MET A 387 20.69 18.94 -7.59
CA MET A 387 19.82 17.90 -7.02
C MET A 387 18.79 17.41 -8.03
N ASP A 388 18.69 16.10 -8.19
CA ASP A 388 17.71 15.45 -9.04
C ASP A 388 16.33 15.40 -8.36
N VAL A 389 15.26 15.64 -9.12
CA VAL A 389 13.88 15.54 -8.64
C VAL A 389 13.59 14.15 -8.06
N ARG A 390 14.08 13.08 -8.72
CA ARG A 390 13.94 11.71 -8.24
C ARG A 390 14.54 11.53 -6.86
N ASP A 391 15.79 11.97 -6.66
CA ASP A 391 16.51 11.77 -5.41
C ASP A 391 15.84 12.53 -4.27
N LEU A 392 15.36 13.75 -4.55
CA LEU A 392 14.58 14.54 -3.61
C LEU A 392 13.30 13.82 -3.18
N LEU A 393 12.47 13.39 -4.15
CA LEU A 393 11.19 12.72 -3.87
C LEU A 393 11.42 11.36 -3.21
N LEU A 394 12.49 10.65 -3.55
CA LEU A 394 12.87 9.37 -2.93
C LEU A 394 13.24 9.54 -1.45
N VAL A 395 14.08 10.54 -1.11
CA VAL A 395 14.45 10.85 0.29
C VAL A 395 13.23 11.15 1.13
N MET A 396 12.34 12.03 0.63
CA MET A 396 11.10 12.39 1.32
C MET A 396 10.16 11.19 1.50
N THR A 397 10.02 10.38 0.45
CA THR A 397 9.19 9.15 0.47
C THR A 397 9.74 8.16 1.48
N TYR A 398 11.05 7.92 1.46
CA TYR A 398 11.71 7.01 2.39
C TYR A 398 11.48 7.42 3.85
N ALA A 399 11.61 8.71 4.15
CA ALA A 399 11.35 9.23 5.49
C ALA A 399 9.91 8.98 5.95
N VAL A 400 8.94 9.30 5.10
CA VAL A 400 7.52 9.12 5.42
C VAL A 400 7.19 7.63 5.59
N VAL A 401 7.69 6.75 4.72
CA VAL A 401 7.48 5.30 4.81
C VAL A 401 8.08 4.74 6.09
N THR A 402 9.34 5.08 6.37
CA THR A 402 10.04 4.62 7.58
C THR A 402 9.34 5.10 8.86
N PHE A 403 8.99 6.39 8.94
CA PHE A 403 8.20 6.94 10.05
C PHE A 403 6.87 6.21 10.19
N SER A 404 6.19 5.97 9.09
CA SER A 404 4.89 5.32 9.06
C SER A 404 4.96 3.89 9.63
N ILE A 405 5.90 3.09 9.16
CA ILE A 405 6.05 1.70 9.61
C ILE A 405 6.51 1.64 11.07
N LEU A 406 7.59 2.38 11.42
CA LEU A 406 8.22 2.28 12.74
C LEU A 406 7.44 3.03 13.83
N VAL A 407 6.94 4.23 13.58
CA VAL A 407 6.29 5.07 14.59
C VAL A 407 4.78 4.87 14.59
N GLN A 408 4.11 5.09 13.45
CA GLN A 408 2.67 4.93 13.39
C GLN A 408 2.27 3.46 13.60
N GLY A 409 2.96 2.51 12.96
CA GLY A 409 2.70 1.07 13.10
C GLY A 409 2.85 0.58 14.54
N SER A 410 3.86 1.04 15.29
CA SER A 410 4.04 0.65 16.70
C SER A 410 3.07 1.32 17.67
N THR A 411 2.52 2.48 17.32
CA THR A 411 1.67 3.28 18.22
C THR A 411 0.17 3.10 17.98
N ILE A 412 -0.25 2.64 16.81
CA ILE A 412 -1.66 2.45 16.43
C ILE A 412 -2.41 1.48 17.35
N GLU A 413 -1.72 0.49 17.92
CA GLU A 413 -2.30 -0.51 18.82
C GLU A 413 -3.03 0.14 19.99
N LYS A 414 -2.47 1.20 20.58
CA LYS A 414 -3.07 1.93 21.71
C LYS A 414 -4.41 2.57 21.32
N MET A 415 -4.52 3.08 20.10
CA MET A 415 -5.76 3.68 19.59
C MET A 415 -6.84 2.64 19.35
N ILE A 416 -6.47 1.47 18.78
CA ILE A 416 -7.39 0.38 18.52
C ILE A 416 -7.92 -0.22 19.85
N LYS A 417 -7.07 -0.37 20.88
CA LYS A 417 -7.50 -0.79 22.21
C LYS A 417 -8.53 0.17 22.79
N LYS A 418 -8.29 1.48 22.78
CA LYS A 418 -9.25 2.49 23.23
C LYS A 418 -10.58 2.46 22.45
N ALA A 419 -10.53 2.25 21.14
CA ALA A 419 -11.73 2.11 20.33
C ALA A 419 -12.57 0.89 20.73
N LYS A 420 -11.91 -0.24 21.01
CA LYS A 420 -12.56 -1.47 21.48
C LYS A 420 -13.22 -1.26 22.86
N GLU A 421 -12.52 -0.66 23.81
CA GLU A 421 -13.03 -0.33 25.14
C GLU A 421 -14.26 0.59 25.06
N SER A 422 -14.22 1.62 24.23
CA SER A 422 -15.35 2.53 24.02
C SER A 422 -16.61 1.82 23.50
N ILE A 423 -16.48 0.77 22.69
CA ILE A 423 -17.61 -0.03 22.20
C ILE A 423 -18.16 -0.93 23.33
N MET A 424 -17.28 -1.53 24.13
CA MET A 424 -17.69 -2.38 25.24
C MET A 424 -18.43 -1.57 26.32
N HIS A 425 -17.94 -0.37 26.67
CA HIS A 425 -18.64 0.53 27.59
C HIS A 425 -20.03 0.93 27.09
N LYS A 426 -20.18 1.23 25.80
CA LYS A 426 -21.50 1.53 25.22
C LYS A 426 -22.45 0.33 25.28
N ARG A 427 -21.96 -0.89 25.04
CA ARG A 427 -22.76 -2.12 25.13
C ARG A 427 -23.14 -2.43 26.58
N GLY A 428 -22.19 -2.37 27.52
CA GLY A 428 -22.47 -2.57 28.94
C GLY A 428 -23.46 -1.56 29.50
N TYR A 429 -23.43 -0.30 29.07
CA TYR A 429 -24.42 0.72 29.44
C TYR A 429 -25.83 0.42 28.91
N ILE A 430 -25.92 -0.18 27.69
CA ILE A 430 -27.21 -0.61 27.10
C ILE A 430 -27.78 -1.82 27.88
N ASP A 431 -26.94 -2.78 28.28
CA ASP A 431 -27.34 -3.97 29.03
C ASP A 431 -27.78 -3.62 30.46
N LEU A 432 -27.19 -2.55 31.04
CA LEU A 432 -27.59 -2.07 32.39
C LEU A 432 -28.80 -1.15 32.38
N ASN A 433 -29.26 -0.67 31.22
CA ASN A 433 -30.41 0.22 31.10
C ASN A 433 -31.35 -0.19 29.95
N PRO A 434 -32.15 -1.28 30.14
CA PRO A 434 -32.99 -1.87 29.09
C PRO A 434 -34.07 -0.93 28.53
N GLN A 435 -34.40 0.17 29.24
CA GLN A 435 -35.41 1.15 28.79
C GLN A 435 -34.92 2.11 27.69
N LYS A 436 -33.62 2.08 27.35
CA LYS A 436 -33.03 2.89 26.26
C LYS A 436 -32.70 2.11 25.01
N GLN A 437 -33.27 0.94 24.81
CA GLN A 437 -33.12 0.24 23.54
C GLN A 437 -33.87 0.99 22.42
N PRO A 438 -33.21 1.49 21.38
CA PRO A 438 -33.92 1.98 20.21
C PRO A 438 -34.62 0.77 19.57
N HIS A 439 -35.94 0.86 19.40
CA HIS A 439 -36.71 -0.12 18.64
C HIS A 439 -36.04 -0.38 17.29
N GLN A 440 -35.31 -1.48 17.18
CA GLN A 440 -34.93 -2.01 15.88
C GLN A 440 -36.25 -2.51 15.23
N LYS A 441 -36.82 -1.69 14.35
CA LYS A 441 -37.76 -2.19 13.36
C LYS A 441 -36.99 -3.12 12.42
N LEU A 442 -37.51 -4.32 12.30
CA LEU A 442 -37.17 -5.43 11.42
C LEU A 442 -36.86 -4.99 9.96
#